data_709a7ea22e7c28723b23348d588ffb1d
#
_entry.id   709a7ea22e7c28723b23348d588ffb1d
#
_cell.length_a   1.000
_cell.length_b   1.000
_cell.length_c   1.000
_cell.angle_alpha   90.00
_cell.angle_beta   90.00
_cell.angle_gamma   90.00
#
_symmetry.space_group_name_H-M   'P 1'
#
loop_
_entity.id
_entity.type
_entity.pdbx_description
1 polymer ?
#
loop_
_entity_poly.entity_id
_entity_poly.type
_entity_poly.pdbx_seq_one_letter_code
_entity_poly.pdbx_strand_id
1 'polypeptide(L)'
;LLNIRAMAQLQDYEGIEDMTEKLSKFYLYATRTHREIVAAREEYEYTQLYIDIQSVRFGERIRAQVEPLPEDCADVDMPRFILQNLVENAYKYGVPAQGAGLIRLRCESQRDAVYFRVEDNGTQFDEEKLRVLREIIETEREDGLPGTGLMNIALRLKLHYGQSGLLRLERSALGGLCATAVIPRGKDM
;
A
#
# COMPACT_ATOMS: atom_id res chain seq x y z
N LEU A 1 20.11 -2.91 -1.84
CA LEU A 1 21.54 -3.18 -2.01
C LEU A 1 22.42 -2.35 -1.05
N LEU A 2 22.13 -1.04 -0.83
CA LEU A 2 22.91 -0.22 0.13
C LEU A 2 22.88 -0.78 1.55
N ASN A 3 21.72 -1.28 2.00
CA ASN A 3 21.58 -1.86 3.34
C ASN A 3 22.39 -3.16 3.49
N ILE A 4 22.36 -4.03 2.48
CA ILE A 4 23.17 -5.27 2.48
C ILE A 4 24.66 -4.93 2.59
N ARG A 5 25.11 -3.88 1.88
CA ARG A 5 26.48 -3.40 1.98
C ARG A 5 26.83 -2.91 3.39
N ALA A 6 25.92 -2.15 4.02
CA ALA A 6 26.12 -1.69 5.39
C ALA A 6 26.18 -2.86 6.38
N MET A 7 25.28 -3.85 6.25
CA MET A 7 25.30 -5.07 7.07
C MET A 7 26.61 -5.84 6.88
N ALA A 8 27.12 -5.95 5.65
CA ALA A 8 28.40 -6.60 5.38
C ALA A 8 29.59 -5.89 6.06
N GLN A 9 29.57 -4.56 6.07
CA GLN A 9 30.60 -3.78 6.79
C GLN A 9 30.55 -3.96 8.31
N LEU A 10 29.34 -4.22 8.85
CA LEU A 10 29.11 -4.50 10.26
C LEU A 10 29.27 -5.97 10.61
N GLN A 11 29.54 -6.84 9.64
CA GLN A 11 29.62 -8.31 9.78
C GLN A 11 28.32 -8.95 10.28
N ASP A 12 27.17 -8.30 9.97
CA ASP A 12 25.84 -8.80 10.29
C ASP A 12 25.39 -9.80 9.21
N TYR A 13 25.88 -11.04 9.34
CA TYR A 13 25.60 -12.10 8.37
C TYR A 13 24.16 -12.57 8.42
N GLU A 14 23.54 -12.62 9.60
CA GLU A 14 22.13 -12.98 9.75
C GLU A 14 21.21 -11.94 9.07
N GLY A 15 21.49 -10.65 9.26
CA GLY A 15 20.76 -9.58 8.58
C GLY A 15 20.92 -9.62 7.05
N ILE A 16 22.10 -10.01 6.54
CA ILE A 16 22.31 -10.20 5.10
C ILE A 16 21.48 -11.37 4.57
N GLU A 17 21.46 -12.49 5.27
CA GLU A 17 20.71 -13.68 4.89
C GLU A 17 19.20 -13.38 4.85
N ASP A 18 18.64 -12.83 5.92
CA ASP A 18 17.23 -12.41 6.02
C ASP A 18 16.83 -11.43 4.92
N MET A 19 17.63 -10.39 4.72
CA MET A 19 17.36 -9.40 3.66
C MET A 19 17.40 -10.00 2.26
N THR A 20 18.34 -10.90 2.01
CA THR A 20 18.49 -11.56 0.71
C THR A 20 17.31 -12.49 0.44
N GLU A 21 16.86 -13.23 1.45
CA GLU A 21 15.67 -14.08 1.37
C GLU A 21 14.42 -13.24 1.07
N LYS A 22 14.20 -12.15 1.82
CA LYS A 22 13.07 -11.23 1.59
C LYS A 22 13.08 -10.63 0.19
N LEU A 23 14.23 -10.17 -0.29
CA LEU A 23 14.38 -9.63 -1.64
C LEU A 23 14.11 -10.70 -2.71
N SER A 24 14.56 -11.93 -2.49
CA SER A 24 14.31 -13.05 -3.40
C SER A 24 12.81 -13.35 -3.51
N LYS A 25 12.11 -13.46 -2.39
CA LYS A 25 10.64 -13.66 -2.34
C LYS A 25 9.90 -12.51 -3.03
N PHE A 26 10.31 -11.27 -2.75
CA PHE A 26 9.75 -10.06 -3.36
C PHE A 26 9.89 -10.08 -4.89
N TYR A 27 11.08 -10.41 -5.38
CA TYR A 27 11.34 -10.49 -6.82
C TYR A 27 10.57 -11.63 -7.51
N LEU A 28 10.50 -12.78 -6.85
CA LEU A 28 9.77 -13.94 -7.37
C LEU A 28 8.28 -13.65 -7.54
N TYR A 29 7.66 -13.00 -6.58
CA TYR A 29 6.26 -12.59 -6.71
C TYR A 29 6.06 -11.61 -7.88
N ALA A 30 6.93 -10.62 -8.00
CA ALA A 30 6.83 -9.61 -9.05
C ALA A 30 6.99 -10.20 -10.47
N THR A 31 7.83 -11.23 -10.64
CA THR A 31 8.24 -11.73 -11.95
C THR A 31 7.54 -13.02 -12.40
N ARG A 32 7.17 -13.91 -11.48
CA ARG A 32 6.64 -15.23 -11.83
C ARG A 32 5.14 -15.29 -12.09
N THR A 33 4.40 -14.37 -11.53
CA THR A 33 2.93 -14.40 -11.65
C THR A 33 2.50 -13.49 -12.79
N HIS A 34 1.99 -14.07 -13.88
CA HIS A 34 1.37 -13.32 -14.97
C HIS A 34 -0.11 -12.99 -14.69
N ARG A 35 -0.64 -13.46 -13.55
CA ARG A 35 -2.02 -13.16 -13.15
C ARG A 35 -2.15 -11.70 -12.76
N GLU A 36 -3.09 -11.00 -13.35
CA GLU A 36 -3.42 -9.62 -13.00
C GLU A 36 -4.25 -9.54 -11.70
N ILE A 37 -4.99 -10.60 -11.41
CA ILE A 37 -5.85 -10.75 -10.24
C ILE A 37 -5.30 -11.85 -9.35
N VAL A 38 -5.26 -11.58 -8.07
CA VAL A 38 -4.77 -12.48 -7.01
C VAL A 38 -5.70 -12.44 -5.80
N ALA A 39 -5.64 -13.45 -4.94
CA ALA A 39 -6.33 -13.40 -3.67
C ALA A 39 -5.74 -12.30 -2.76
N ALA A 40 -6.58 -11.66 -1.97
CA ALA A 40 -6.16 -10.58 -1.06
C ALA A 40 -5.06 -11.03 -0.10
N ARG A 41 -5.04 -12.31 0.32
CA ARG A 41 -3.94 -12.85 1.15
C ARG A 41 -2.59 -12.75 0.46
N GLU A 42 -2.51 -13.06 -0.86
CA GLU A 42 -1.27 -12.99 -1.62
C GLU A 42 -0.75 -11.54 -1.70
N GLU A 43 -1.65 -10.60 -1.96
CA GLU A 43 -1.32 -9.17 -2.03
C GLU A 43 -0.94 -8.60 -0.66
N TYR A 44 -1.61 -9.07 0.41
CA TYR A 44 -1.33 -8.64 1.78
C TYR A 44 0.04 -9.14 2.26
N GLU A 45 0.35 -10.42 2.05
CA GLU A 45 1.65 -11.03 2.36
C GLU A 45 2.78 -10.35 1.58
N TYR A 46 2.56 -10.06 0.30
CA TYR A 46 3.53 -9.34 -0.51
C TYR A 46 3.77 -7.91 -0.02
N THR A 47 2.71 -7.23 0.39
CA THR A 47 2.79 -5.88 0.95
C THR A 47 3.50 -5.89 2.31
N GLN A 48 3.26 -6.91 3.15
CA GLN A 48 3.99 -7.12 4.39
C GLN A 48 5.50 -7.27 4.13
N LEU A 49 5.86 -8.11 3.16
CA LEU A 49 7.25 -8.31 2.76
C LEU A 49 7.91 -7.02 2.28
N TYR A 50 7.19 -6.19 1.53
CA TYR A 50 7.65 -4.86 1.14
C TYR A 50 7.91 -3.96 2.36
N ILE A 51 6.98 -3.94 3.32
CA ILE A 51 7.10 -3.18 4.57
C ILE A 51 8.34 -3.65 5.35
N ASP A 52 8.57 -4.95 5.48
CA ASP A 52 9.72 -5.51 6.18
C ASP A 52 11.05 -5.06 5.56
N ILE A 53 11.13 -5.07 4.22
CA ILE A 53 12.29 -4.55 3.47
C ILE A 53 12.49 -3.04 3.73
N GLN A 54 11.41 -2.25 3.74
CA GLN A 54 11.48 -0.82 4.00
C GLN A 54 11.85 -0.52 5.47
N SER A 55 11.41 -1.34 6.42
CA SER A 55 11.73 -1.19 7.84
C SER A 55 13.23 -1.26 8.10
N VAL A 56 13.96 -2.11 7.38
CA VAL A 56 15.43 -2.13 7.44
C VAL A 56 16.05 -0.84 6.89
N ARG A 57 15.42 -0.23 5.88
CA ARG A 57 15.93 0.99 5.26
C ARG A 57 15.70 2.23 6.11
N PHE A 58 14.53 2.32 6.70
CA PHE A 58 14.09 3.53 7.42
C PHE A 58 14.30 3.44 8.93
N GLY A 59 14.47 2.23 9.49
CA GLY A 59 14.66 2.01 10.91
C GLY A 59 13.57 2.68 11.74
N GLU A 60 13.98 3.31 12.84
CA GLU A 60 13.08 4.02 13.74
C GLU A 60 12.47 5.32 13.16
N ARG A 61 12.95 5.76 11.99
CA ARG A 61 12.42 6.97 11.34
C ARG A 61 10.99 6.77 10.83
N ILE A 62 10.65 5.57 10.37
CA ILE A 62 9.30 5.25 9.89
C ILE A 62 8.90 3.91 10.49
N ARG A 63 7.85 3.91 11.30
CA ARG A 63 7.23 2.71 11.86
C ARG A 63 6.01 2.34 11.04
N ALA A 64 5.94 1.10 10.62
CA ALA A 64 4.75 0.55 9.97
C ALA A 64 4.05 -0.44 10.91
N GLN A 65 2.74 -0.29 11.04
CA GLN A 65 1.85 -1.18 11.77
C GLN A 65 0.96 -1.91 10.77
N VAL A 66 1.03 -3.22 10.76
CA VAL A 66 0.19 -4.08 9.90
C VAL A 66 -0.72 -4.89 10.80
N GLU A 67 -2.02 -4.64 10.70
CA GLU A 67 -3.02 -5.42 11.43
C GLU A 67 -3.22 -6.77 10.74
N PRO A 68 -3.56 -7.84 11.46
CA PRO A 68 -3.83 -9.14 10.84
C PRO A 68 -4.96 -9.05 9.80
N LEU A 69 -4.80 -9.74 8.67
CA LEU A 69 -5.85 -9.84 7.67
C LEU A 69 -6.97 -10.73 8.22
N PRO A 70 -8.23 -10.24 8.29
CA PRO A 70 -9.36 -11.06 8.67
C PRO A 70 -9.55 -12.24 7.69
N GLU A 71 -9.88 -13.42 8.22
CA GLU A 71 -9.98 -14.65 7.42
C GLU A 71 -11.02 -14.55 6.30
N ASP A 72 -12.13 -13.88 6.56
CA ASP A 72 -13.20 -13.65 5.59
C ASP A 72 -12.85 -12.62 4.49
N CYS A 73 -11.70 -11.96 4.60
CA CYS A 73 -11.14 -11.07 3.57
C CYS A 73 -10.09 -11.76 2.70
N ALA A 74 -9.55 -12.88 3.16
CA ALA A 74 -8.33 -13.47 2.60
C ALA A 74 -8.46 -13.96 1.16
N ASP A 75 -9.62 -14.48 0.79
CA ASP A 75 -9.89 -15.06 -0.54
C ASP A 75 -10.61 -14.11 -1.51
N VAL A 76 -10.74 -12.85 -1.16
CA VAL A 76 -11.32 -11.86 -2.07
C VAL A 76 -10.33 -11.58 -3.21
N ASP A 77 -10.81 -11.70 -4.44
CA ASP A 77 -10.02 -11.37 -5.62
C ASP A 77 -9.75 -9.88 -5.73
N MET A 78 -8.50 -9.51 -5.99
CA MET A 78 -8.13 -8.12 -6.19
C MET A 78 -6.99 -7.94 -7.21
N PRO A 79 -6.89 -6.77 -7.87
CA PRO A 79 -5.77 -6.49 -8.76
C PRO A 79 -4.46 -6.42 -7.97
N ARG A 80 -3.40 -7.01 -8.52
CA ARG A 80 -2.05 -7.01 -7.92
C ARG A 80 -1.51 -5.60 -7.71
N PHE A 81 -0.63 -5.44 -6.75
CA PHE A 81 0.10 -4.21 -6.46
C PHE A 81 -0.79 -3.01 -6.06
N ILE A 82 -2.03 -3.24 -5.66
CA ILE A 82 -2.89 -2.17 -5.13
C ILE A 82 -2.38 -1.74 -3.74
N LEU A 83 -2.24 -2.71 -2.83
CA LEU A 83 -1.83 -2.42 -1.45
C LEU A 83 -0.37 -1.98 -1.38
N GLN A 84 0.51 -2.66 -2.12
CA GLN A 84 1.92 -2.27 -2.18
C GLN A 84 2.08 -0.83 -2.68
N ASN A 85 1.36 -0.43 -3.74
CA ASN A 85 1.45 0.94 -4.25
C ASN A 85 0.89 1.98 -3.28
N LEU A 86 -0.17 1.65 -2.52
CA LEU A 86 -0.68 2.53 -1.45
C LEU A 86 0.36 2.71 -0.35
N VAL A 87 0.98 1.63 0.11
CA VAL A 87 2.05 1.66 1.12
C VAL A 87 3.28 2.39 0.59
N GLU A 88 3.67 2.18 -0.67
CA GLU A 88 4.77 2.91 -1.29
C GLU A 88 4.52 4.42 -1.31
N ASN A 89 3.29 4.85 -1.62
CA ASN A 89 2.90 6.26 -1.54
C ASN A 89 3.01 6.80 -0.11
N ALA A 90 2.60 6.03 0.90
CA ALA A 90 2.75 6.43 2.30
C ALA A 90 4.23 6.58 2.69
N TYR A 91 5.13 5.68 2.27
CA TYR A 91 6.57 5.83 2.50
C TYR A 91 7.18 7.05 1.80
N LYS A 92 6.68 7.40 0.61
CA LYS A 92 7.20 8.54 -0.18
C LYS A 92 6.69 9.89 0.31
N TYR A 93 5.41 9.96 0.64
CA TYR A 93 4.70 11.23 0.85
C TYR A 93 4.08 11.36 2.24
N GLY A 94 3.84 10.25 2.93
CA GLY A 94 3.17 10.18 4.22
C GLY A 94 4.10 10.32 5.42
N VAL A 95 5.34 10.79 5.23
CA VAL A 95 6.30 10.98 6.33
C VAL A 95 6.40 12.45 6.68
N PRO A 96 6.22 12.85 7.96
CA PRO A 96 6.37 14.23 8.36
C PRO A 96 7.81 14.71 8.17
N ALA A 97 7.97 16.01 7.90
CA ALA A 97 9.29 16.62 7.75
C ALA A 97 10.12 16.54 9.06
N GLN A 98 9.44 16.54 10.20
CA GLN A 98 10.03 16.41 11.53
C GLN A 98 9.26 15.34 12.33
N GLY A 99 10.00 14.58 13.15
CA GLY A 99 9.45 13.49 13.94
C GLY A 99 9.47 12.14 13.21
N ALA A 100 8.86 11.14 13.85
CA ALA A 100 8.77 9.78 13.30
C ALA A 100 7.56 9.64 12.38
N GLY A 101 7.77 9.00 11.22
CA GLY A 101 6.69 8.57 10.34
C GLY A 101 5.94 7.38 10.94
N LEU A 102 4.63 7.36 10.81
CA LEU A 102 3.79 6.24 11.16
C LEU A 102 2.91 5.87 9.97
N ILE A 103 2.98 4.61 9.57
CA ILE A 103 2.13 4.04 8.51
C ILE A 103 1.32 2.91 9.15
N ARG A 104 0.03 2.81 8.82
CA ARG A 104 -0.82 1.71 9.26
C ARG A 104 -1.52 1.09 8.07
N LEU A 105 -1.42 -0.23 7.96
CA LEU A 105 -2.19 -1.04 7.02
C LEU A 105 -3.22 -1.86 7.81
N ARG A 106 -4.47 -1.76 7.45
CA ARG A 106 -5.57 -2.53 8.04
C ARG A 106 -6.61 -2.93 7.00
N CYS A 107 -7.34 -3.98 7.32
CA CYS A 107 -8.44 -4.48 6.53
C CYS A 107 -9.71 -4.55 7.37
N GLU A 108 -10.82 -4.11 6.80
CA GLU A 108 -12.13 -4.20 7.41
C GLU A 108 -13.09 -4.94 6.47
N SER A 109 -13.76 -5.96 7.00
CA SER A 109 -14.80 -6.69 6.31
C SER A 109 -16.15 -6.03 6.52
N GLN A 110 -16.89 -5.82 5.45
CA GLN A 110 -18.30 -5.45 5.49
C GLN A 110 -19.09 -6.40 4.58
N ARG A 111 -20.43 -6.35 4.70
CA ARG A 111 -21.31 -7.28 3.98
C ARG A 111 -21.09 -7.27 2.47
N ASP A 112 -20.93 -6.10 1.88
CA ASP A 112 -20.92 -5.92 0.41
C ASP A 112 -19.51 -5.66 -0.14
N ALA A 113 -18.52 -5.36 0.71
CA ALA A 113 -17.18 -5.00 0.29
C ALA A 113 -16.13 -5.25 1.38
N VAL A 114 -14.89 -5.34 0.96
CA VAL A 114 -13.70 -5.35 1.81
C VAL A 114 -12.98 -4.01 1.64
N TYR A 115 -12.56 -3.42 2.75
CA TYR A 115 -11.92 -2.11 2.81
C TYR A 115 -10.47 -2.29 3.25
N PHE A 116 -9.53 -2.08 2.35
CA PHE A 116 -8.11 -2.06 2.67
C PHE A 116 -7.67 -0.61 2.85
N ARG A 117 -7.20 -0.27 4.05
CA ARG A 117 -6.82 1.10 4.42
C ARG A 117 -5.35 1.20 4.68
N VAL A 118 -4.72 2.18 4.03
CA VAL A 118 -3.36 2.62 4.32
C VAL A 118 -3.45 4.04 4.85
N GLU A 119 -3.00 4.22 6.08
CA GLU A 119 -3.01 5.49 6.80
C GLU A 119 -1.58 5.94 7.09
N ASP A 120 -1.36 7.23 7.05
CA ASP A 120 -0.09 7.84 7.45
C ASP A 120 -0.29 9.05 8.35
N ASN A 121 0.80 9.55 8.95
CA ASN A 121 0.82 10.77 9.74
C ASN A 121 1.57 11.92 9.05
N GLY A 122 1.70 11.88 7.72
CA GLY A 122 2.39 12.91 6.96
C GLY A 122 1.67 14.25 6.97
N THR A 123 2.43 15.30 6.70
CA THR A 123 1.91 16.69 6.68
C THR A 123 1.77 17.26 5.28
N GLN A 124 2.01 16.46 4.24
CA GLN A 124 2.03 16.96 2.86
C GLN A 124 0.64 17.21 2.27
N PHE A 125 -0.39 16.53 2.78
CA PHE A 125 -1.77 16.66 2.31
C PHE A 125 -2.58 17.51 3.27
N ASP A 126 -2.84 18.75 2.88
CA ASP A 126 -3.88 19.61 3.47
C ASP A 126 -5.24 19.34 2.78
N GLU A 127 -6.30 19.96 3.29
CA GLU A 127 -7.66 19.78 2.75
C GLU A 127 -7.79 20.21 1.28
N GLU A 128 -7.06 21.23 0.88
CA GLU A 128 -7.11 21.73 -0.51
C GLU A 128 -6.47 20.72 -1.47
N LYS A 129 -5.29 20.19 -1.14
CA LYS A 129 -4.64 19.14 -1.94
C LYS A 129 -5.47 17.88 -1.99
N LEU A 130 -6.10 17.51 -0.87
CA LEU A 130 -6.97 16.34 -0.80
C LEU A 130 -8.20 16.51 -1.68
N ARG A 131 -8.81 17.71 -1.70
CA ARG A 131 -9.91 18.05 -2.59
C ARG A 131 -9.50 17.92 -4.05
N VAL A 132 -8.35 18.47 -4.41
CA VAL A 132 -7.82 18.41 -5.80
C VAL A 132 -7.55 16.96 -6.20
N LEU A 133 -6.96 16.13 -5.34
CA LEU A 133 -6.73 14.71 -5.63
C LEU A 133 -8.02 13.93 -5.84
N ARG A 134 -9.05 14.18 -5.02
CA ARG A 134 -10.38 13.57 -5.21
C ARG A 134 -10.98 13.96 -6.56
N GLU A 135 -10.94 15.24 -6.91
CA GLU A 135 -11.44 15.76 -8.20
C GLU A 135 -10.71 15.13 -9.39
N ILE A 136 -9.38 14.97 -9.33
CA ILE A 136 -8.56 14.30 -10.35
C ILE A 136 -8.99 12.85 -10.52
N ILE A 137 -9.18 12.11 -9.42
CA ILE A 137 -9.62 10.72 -9.44
C ILE A 137 -11.04 10.59 -10.02
N GLU A 138 -11.95 11.48 -9.66
CA GLU A 138 -13.34 11.49 -10.13
C GLU A 138 -13.45 11.85 -11.62
N THR A 139 -12.64 12.81 -12.07
CA THR A 139 -12.69 13.33 -13.45
C THR A 139 -11.75 12.61 -14.41
N GLU A 140 -10.91 11.70 -13.93
CA GLU A 140 -9.90 10.95 -14.71
C GLU A 140 -8.95 11.86 -15.52
N ARG A 141 -8.69 13.08 -15.04
CA ARG A 141 -7.81 14.03 -15.73
C ARG A 141 -6.35 13.74 -15.44
N GLU A 142 -5.56 13.51 -16.48
CA GLU A 142 -4.10 13.36 -16.43
C GLU A 142 -3.42 14.74 -16.60
N ASP A 143 -3.60 15.65 -15.68
CA ASP A 143 -3.02 17.02 -15.79
C ASP A 143 -1.55 17.11 -15.30
N GLY A 144 -0.81 15.99 -15.31
CA GLY A 144 0.64 15.98 -14.96
C GLY A 144 0.96 16.35 -13.51
N LEU A 145 -0.03 16.39 -12.63
CA LEU A 145 0.11 16.71 -11.21
C LEU A 145 0.66 15.53 -10.40
N PRO A 146 1.32 15.76 -9.25
CA PRO A 146 1.75 14.70 -8.34
C PRO A 146 0.52 13.94 -7.81
N GLY A 147 0.36 12.69 -8.23
CA GLY A 147 -0.81 11.85 -7.90
C GLY A 147 -1.00 10.68 -8.87
N THR A 148 -0.14 10.56 -9.89
CA THR A 148 -0.22 9.51 -10.90
C THR A 148 -0.31 8.09 -10.31
N GLY A 149 0.33 7.83 -9.18
CA GLY A 149 0.25 6.54 -8.49
C GLY A 149 -1.16 6.23 -7.96
N LEU A 150 -1.80 7.19 -7.27
CA LEU A 150 -3.16 7.02 -6.74
C LEU A 150 -4.20 6.97 -7.86
N MET A 151 -4.00 7.77 -8.93
CA MET A 151 -4.84 7.73 -10.13
C MET A 151 -4.78 6.35 -10.79
N ASN A 152 -3.59 5.79 -10.98
CA ASN A 152 -3.43 4.46 -11.56
C ASN A 152 -4.13 3.38 -10.71
N ILE A 153 -4.09 3.49 -9.39
CA ILE A 153 -4.82 2.59 -8.49
C ILE A 153 -6.34 2.73 -8.73
N ALA A 154 -6.84 3.96 -8.74
CA ALA A 154 -8.28 4.23 -8.95
C ALA A 154 -8.77 3.68 -10.29
N LEU A 155 -8.02 3.94 -11.37
CA LEU A 155 -8.34 3.41 -12.71
C LEU A 155 -8.34 1.89 -12.74
N ARG A 156 -7.38 1.22 -12.12
CA ARG A 156 -7.32 -0.25 -12.08
C ARG A 156 -8.48 -0.86 -11.30
N LEU A 157 -8.86 -0.26 -10.16
CA LEU A 157 -10.04 -0.68 -9.41
C LEU A 157 -11.31 -0.52 -10.26
N LYS A 158 -11.46 0.61 -10.94
CA LYS A 158 -12.60 0.88 -11.82
C LYS A 158 -12.65 -0.05 -13.03
N LEU A 159 -11.52 -0.33 -13.66
CA LEU A 159 -11.43 -1.26 -14.80
C LEU A 159 -11.85 -2.67 -14.40
N HIS A 160 -11.53 -3.11 -13.18
CA HIS A 160 -11.84 -4.47 -12.75
C HIS A 160 -13.24 -4.62 -12.17
N TYR A 161 -13.71 -3.66 -11.37
CA TYR A 161 -14.98 -3.75 -10.63
C TYR A 161 -16.05 -2.77 -11.12
N GLY A 162 -15.79 -2.01 -12.18
CA GLY A 162 -16.71 -0.94 -12.62
C GLY A 162 -16.87 0.13 -11.55
N GLN A 163 -18.08 0.62 -11.38
CA GLN A 163 -18.39 1.66 -10.38
C GLN A 163 -18.38 1.17 -8.92
N SER A 164 -18.27 -0.14 -8.72
CA SER A 164 -18.24 -0.73 -7.37
C SER A 164 -16.86 -0.74 -6.73
N GLY A 165 -15.78 -0.71 -7.55
CA GLY A 165 -14.41 -0.63 -7.08
C GLY A 165 -13.96 0.82 -6.97
N LEU A 166 -13.61 1.27 -5.77
CA LEU A 166 -13.32 2.67 -5.50
C LEU A 166 -11.99 2.84 -4.75
N LEU A 167 -11.28 3.92 -5.06
CA LEU A 167 -10.25 4.48 -4.19
C LEU A 167 -10.83 5.70 -3.46
N ARG A 168 -10.92 5.62 -2.13
CA ARG A 168 -11.34 6.74 -1.28
C ARG A 168 -10.13 7.37 -0.61
N LEU A 169 -10.09 8.69 -0.60
CA LEU A 169 -9.04 9.48 0.05
C LEU A 169 -9.67 10.35 1.13
N GLU A 170 -9.18 10.23 2.35
CA GLU A 170 -9.70 10.95 3.52
C GLU A 170 -8.54 11.40 4.42
N ARG A 171 -8.84 12.30 5.36
CA ARG A 171 -7.88 12.61 6.42
C ARG A 171 -7.73 11.40 7.33
N SER A 172 -6.48 11.04 7.61
CA SER A 172 -6.18 9.99 8.56
C SER A 172 -6.38 10.45 10.00
N ALA A 173 -6.84 9.55 10.85
CA ALA A 173 -6.82 9.76 12.30
C ALA A 173 -5.39 9.93 12.86
N LEU A 174 -4.37 9.51 12.11
CA LEU A 174 -2.97 9.70 12.43
C LEU A 174 -2.45 11.12 12.08
N GLY A 175 -3.26 11.90 11.34
CA GLY A 175 -2.94 13.28 10.96
C GLY A 175 -2.60 13.50 9.49
N GLY A 176 -2.29 12.45 8.72
CA GLY A 176 -1.95 12.52 7.31
C GLY A 176 -3.08 12.07 6.39
N LEU A 177 -2.77 11.21 5.43
CA LEU A 177 -3.69 10.64 4.44
C LEU A 177 -4.19 9.27 4.88
N CYS A 178 -5.47 8.99 4.66
CA CYS A 178 -6.07 7.68 4.66
C CYS A 178 -6.50 7.34 3.23
N ALA A 179 -5.84 6.39 2.60
CA ALA A 179 -6.20 5.88 1.29
C ALA A 179 -6.86 4.50 1.47
N THR A 180 -8.11 4.37 1.00
CA THR A 180 -8.90 3.15 1.14
C THR A 180 -9.23 2.56 -0.22
N ALA A 181 -8.72 1.37 -0.51
CA ALA A 181 -9.17 0.56 -1.63
C ALA A 181 -10.44 -0.21 -1.22
N VAL A 182 -11.54 0.03 -1.92
CA VAL A 182 -12.81 -0.66 -1.71
C VAL A 182 -12.94 -1.76 -2.75
N ILE A 183 -12.96 -3.00 -2.29
CA ILE A 183 -13.07 -4.20 -3.11
C ILE A 183 -14.46 -4.79 -2.90
N PRO A 184 -15.35 -4.75 -3.89
CA PRO A 184 -16.68 -5.33 -3.75
C PRO A 184 -16.57 -6.84 -3.58
N ARG A 185 -17.34 -7.41 -2.67
CA ARG A 185 -17.53 -8.86 -2.65
C ARG A 185 -18.35 -9.21 -3.87
N GLY A 186 -17.90 -10.20 -4.66
CA GLY A 186 -18.67 -10.67 -5.79
C GLY A 186 -20.11 -10.93 -5.34
N LYS A 187 -21.10 -10.46 -6.11
CA LYS A 187 -22.46 -10.91 -5.89
C LYS A 187 -22.43 -12.43 -6.05
N ASP A 188 -22.85 -13.16 -5.03
CA ASP A 188 -23.22 -14.56 -5.22
C ASP A 188 -24.16 -14.61 -6.42
N MET A 189 -23.65 -15.19 -7.52
CA MET A 189 -24.47 -15.46 -8.72
C MET A 189 -25.42 -16.59 -8.44
#